data_74e69d20e358172d2aa774115d4b100e
#
_entry.id   74e69d20e358172d2aa774115d4b100e
#
_cell.length_a   1.000
_cell.length_b   1.000
_cell.length_c   1.000
_cell.angle_alpha   90.00
_cell.angle_beta   90.00
_cell.angle_gamma   90.00
#
_symmetry.space_group_name_H-M   'P 1'
#
loop_
_entity.id
_entity.type
_entity.pdbx_description
1 polymer ?
#
loop_
_entity_poly.entity_id
_entity_poly.type
_entity_poly.pdbx_seq_one_letter_code
_entity_poly.pdbx_strand_id
1 'polypeptide(L)'
;MPRVLTIEDDAVTGQEIVAELTSHGLEVDWADNGREGLAKAIAGGYDLITLDRMLPEVDGLTIVTTLRNLKIATPILMISALSDVDERVRGLRAGGDDYLTKPFASDEMAARVEVLLRRNSVPMTQTRLQVADCLLYTSPSPRDRQ
;
A
#
# COMPACT_ATOMS: atom_id res chain seq x y z
N MET A 1 14.09 9.00 -6.44
CA MET A 1 12.71 8.93 -6.94
C MET A 1 12.06 7.64 -6.45
N PRO A 2 11.02 7.74 -5.64
CA PRO A 2 10.36 6.52 -5.15
C PRO A 2 9.73 5.73 -6.28
N ARG A 3 9.76 4.41 -6.13
CA ARG A 3 9.16 3.51 -7.10
C ARG A 3 7.91 2.86 -6.52
N VAL A 4 6.83 2.90 -7.28
CA VAL A 4 5.55 2.35 -6.87
C VAL A 4 5.16 1.23 -7.82
N LEU A 5 4.69 0.12 -7.27
CA LEU A 5 4.10 -0.95 -8.06
C LEU A 5 2.59 -0.86 -7.94
N THR A 6 1.90 -0.73 -9.07
CA THR A 6 0.44 -0.69 -9.10
C THR A 6 -0.06 -2.02 -9.65
N ILE A 7 -0.87 -2.73 -8.86
CA ILE A 7 -1.45 -4.01 -9.28
C ILE A 7 -2.96 -3.77 -9.43
N GLU A 8 -3.42 -3.69 -10.66
CA GLU A 8 -4.80 -3.32 -10.97
C GLU A 8 -5.18 -3.91 -12.32
N ASP A 9 -6.28 -4.67 -12.37
CA ASP A 9 -6.70 -5.30 -13.63
C ASP A 9 -7.59 -4.41 -14.48
N ASP A 10 -8.20 -3.37 -13.90
CA ASP A 10 -9.03 -2.46 -14.67
C ASP A 10 -8.16 -1.42 -15.35
N ALA A 11 -8.22 -1.39 -16.70
CA ALA A 11 -7.33 -0.53 -17.47
C ALA A 11 -7.57 0.95 -17.16
N VAL A 12 -8.82 1.37 -17.01
CA VAL A 12 -9.13 2.77 -16.76
C VAL A 12 -8.58 3.19 -15.40
N THR A 13 -8.85 2.39 -14.36
CA THR A 13 -8.36 2.69 -13.02
C THR A 13 -6.84 2.66 -12.96
N GLY A 14 -6.24 1.67 -13.60
CA GLY A 14 -4.79 1.56 -13.63
C GLY A 14 -4.12 2.76 -14.27
N GLN A 15 -4.65 3.21 -15.41
CA GLN A 15 -4.12 4.39 -16.09
C GLN A 15 -4.27 5.63 -15.23
N GLU A 16 -5.39 5.74 -14.52
CA GLU A 16 -5.65 6.87 -13.63
C GLU A 16 -4.62 6.94 -12.51
N ILE A 17 -4.36 5.79 -11.89
CA ILE A 17 -3.39 5.71 -10.80
C ILE A 17 -1.99 6.05 -11.31
N VAL A 18 -1.60 5.46 -12.43
CA VAL A 18 -0.28 5.69 -13.01
C VAL A 18 -0.09 7.16 -13.35
N ALA A 19 -1.10 7.76 -14.00
CA ALA A 19 -0.99 9.16 -14.42
C ALA A 19 -0.88 10.08 -13.21
N GLU A 20 -1.70 9.85 -12.19
CA GLU A 20 -1.69 10.71 -11.02
C GLU A 20 -0.36 10.61 -10.28
N LEU A 21 0.11 9.40 -10.02
CA LEU A 21 1.35 9.22 -9.27
C LEU A 21 2.56 9.70 -10.06
N THR A 22 2.56 9.51 -11.37
CA THR A 22 3.63 10.02 -12.22
C THR A 22 3.67 11.55 -12.15
N SER A 23 2.51 12.20 -12.10
CA SER A 23 2.47 13.65 -12.02
C SER A 23 3.05 14.17 -10.70
N HIS A 24 3.11 13.32 -9.68
CA HIS A 24 3.72 13.67 -8.40
C HIS A 24 5.20 13.31 -8.33
N GLY A 25 5.80 12.94 -9.45
CA GLY A 25 7.23 12.66 -9.51
C GLY A 25 7.63 11.24 -9.12
N LEU A 26 6.66 10.32 -9.07
CA LEU A 26 6.95 8.95 -8.71
C LEU A 26 7.14 8.10 -9.96
N GLU A 27 7.97 7.07 -9.83
CA GLU A 27 8.17 6.09 -10.90
C GLU A 27 7.22 4.94 -10.65
N VAL A 28 6.37 4.63 -11.64
CA VAL A 28 5.29 3.66 -11.45
C VAL A 28 5.42 2.51 -12.44
N ASP A 29 5.44 1.28 -11.91
CA ASP A 29 5.29 0.07 -12.72
C ASP A 29 3.87 -0.43 -12.53
N TRP A 30 3.26 -0.93 -13.60
CA TRP A 30 1.88 -1.38 -13.57
C TRP A 30 1.79 -2.84 -13.98
N ALA A 31 1.24 -3.67 -13.11
CA ALA A 31 0.92 -5.06 -13.40
C ALA A 31 -0.60 -5.18 -13.48
N ASP A 32 -1.12 -5.74 -14.54
CA ASP A 32 -2.56 -5.81 -14.76
C ASP A 32 -3.18 -7.11 -14.26
N ASN A 33 -2.41 -7.91 -13.54
CA ASN A 33 -2.93 -9.14 -12.94
C ASN A 33 -2.15 -9.46 -11.67
N GLY A 34 -2.76 -10.30 -10.83
CA GLY A 34 -2.19 -10.59 -9.52
C GLY A 34 -0.93 -11.43 -9.59
N ARG A 35 -0.85 -12.33 -10.56
CA ARG A 35 0.34 -13.21 -10.68
C ARG A 35 1.58 -12.40 -11.01
N GLU A 36 1.48 -11.54 -12.01
CA GLU A 36 2.60 -10.69 -12.40
C GLU A 36 2.93 -9.70 -11.28
N GLY A 37 1.89 -9.13 -10.67
CA GLY A 37 2.08 -8.19 -9.56
C GLY A 37 2.81 -8.81 -8.40
N LEU A 38 2.42 -10.02 -8.02
CA LEU A 38 3.08 -10.71 -6.92
C LEU A 38 4.55 -11.01 -7.25
N ALA A 39 4.81 -11.46 -8.47
CA ALA A 39 6.19 -11.75 -8.89
C ALA A 39 7.05 -10.49 -8.82
N LYS A 40 6.54 -9.35 -9.29
CA LYS A 40 7.27 -8.10 -9.25
C LYS A 40 7.50 -7.64 -7.81
N ALA A 41 6.49 -7.79 -6.96
CA ALA A 41 6.60 -7.39 -5.56
C ALA A 41 7.66 -8.21 -4.83
N ILE A 42 7.72 -9.51 -5.13
CA ILE A 42 8.71 -10.40 -4.51
C ILE A 42 10.11 -10.06 -5.01
N ALA A 43 10.24 -9.71 -6.29
CA ALA A 43 11.53 -9.31 -6.83
C ALA A 43 12.06 -8.05 -6.14
N GLY A 44 11.17 -7.20 -5.64
CA GLY A 44 11.55 -6.08 -4.79
C GLY A 44 11.92 -4.83 -5.57
N GLY A 45 12.40 -3.84 -4.82
CA GLY A 45 12.80 -2.57 -5.41
C GLY A 45 11.70 -1.52 -5.41
N TYR A 46 10.58 -1.79 -4.76
CA TYR A 46 9.49 -0.84 -4.68
C TYR A 46 9.40 -0.23 -3.29
N ASP A 47 9.04 1.04 -3.25
CA ASP A 47 8.85 1.77 -2.01
C ASP A 47 7.42 1.71 -1.51
N LEU A 48 6.50 1.34 -2.40
CA LEU A 48 5.09 1.23 -2.07
C LEU A 48 4.38 0.40 -3.14
N ILE A 49 3.32 -0.28 -2.74
CA ILE A 49 2.47 -1.03 -3.66
C ILE A 49 1.03 -0.53 -3.52
N THR A 50 0.38 -0.20 -4.64
CA THR A 50 -1.08 -0.04 -4.64
C THR A 50 -1.65 -1.34 -5.17
N LEU A 51 -2.65 -1.89 -4.49
CA LEU A 51 -3.12 -3.24 -4.74
C LEU A 51 -4.64 -3.29 -4.76
N ASP A 52 -5.22 -3.68 -5.89
CA ASP A 52 -6.64 -3.92 -5.98
C ASP A 52 -6.95 -5.22 -5.23
N ARG A 53 -7.95 -5.18 -4.36
CA ARG A 53 -8.35 -6.36 -3.62
C ARG A 53 -9.01 -7.41 -4.54
N MET A 54 -9.77 -6.96 -5.53
CA MET A 54 -10.59 -7.83 -6.38
C MET A 54 -9.89 -8.08 -7.71
N LEU A 55 -8.90 -8.95 -7.69
CA LEU A 55 -8.17 -9.32 -8.90
C LEU A 55 -8.61 -10.69 -9.40
N PRO A 56 -8.58 -10.90 -10.73
CA PRO A 56 -8.79 -12.26 -11.24
C PRO A 56 -7.60 -13.14 -10.86
N GLU A 57 -7.83 -14.42 -10.74
CA GLU A 57 -6.83 -15.45 -10.46
C GLU A 57 -6.29 -15.41 -9.03
N VAL A 58 -5.74 -14.28 -8.59
CA VAL A 58 -5.13 -14.17 -7.27
C VAL A 58 -5.76 -13.00 -6.53
N ASP A 59 -6.43 -13.29 -5.41
CA ASP A 59 -7.06 -12.27 -4.58
C ASP A 59 -6.00 -11.37 -3.96
N GLY A 60 -6.30 -10.07 -3.87
CA GLY A 60 -5.40 -9.12 -3.24
C GLY A 60 -5.04 -9.48 -1.81
N LEU A 61 -5.98 -10.04 -1.03
CA LEU A 61 -5.65 -10.48 0.33
C LEU A 61 -4.59 -11.57 0.34
N THR A 62 -4.65 -12.48 -0.65
CA THR A 62 -3.64 -13.53 -0.78
C THR A 62 -2.28 -12.93 -1.07
N ILE A 63 -2.24 -11.90 -1.92
CA ILE A 63 -0.98 -11.23 -2.25
C ILE A 63 -0.37 -10.60 -0.99
N VAL A 64 -1.18 -9.86 -0.23
CA VAL A 64 -0.69 -9.22 0.99
C VAL A 64 -0.17 -10.26 1.96
N THR A 65 -0.95 -11.30 2.20
CA THR A 65 -0.57 -12.35 3.15
C THR A 65 0.73 -13.03 2.72
N THR A 66 0.86 -13.32 1.43
CA THR A 66 2.06 -13.95 0.90
C THR A 66 3.29 -13.06 1.11
N LEU A 67 3.16 -11.77 0.82
CA LEU A 67 4.29 -10.84 0.99
C LEU A 67 4.70 -10.75 2.44
N ARG A 68 3.73 -10.68 3.36
CA ARG A 68 4.06 -10.58 4.79
C ARG A 68 4.68 -11.87 5.31
N ASN A 69 4.22 -13.02 4.82
CA ASN A 69 4.82 -14.30 5.19
C ASN A 69 6.27 -14.39 4.71
N LEU A 70 6.59 -13.74 3.62
CA LEU A 70 7.95 -13.70 3.10
C LEU A 70 8.79 -12.60 3.76
N LYS A 71 8.24 -11.93 4.78
CA LYS A 71 8.93 -10.84 5.49
C LYS A 71 9.21 -9.64 4.60
N ILE A 72 8.39 -9.42 3.59
CA ILE A 72 8.48 -8.24 2.75
C ILE A 72 7.59 -7.17 3.36
N ALA A 73 8.21 -6.07 3.80
CA ALA A 73 7.53 -5.04 4.58
C ALA A 73 7.09 -3.83 3.76
N THR A 74 7.21 -3.89 2.43
CA THR A 74 6.82 -2.78 1.56
C THR A 74 5.41 -2.31 1.90
N PRO A 75 5.19 -0.99 2.11
CA PRO A 75 3.86 -0.48 2.41
C PRO A 75 2.87 -0.80 1.30
N ILE A 76 1.66 -1.16 1.67
CA ILE A 76 0.62 -1.53 0.71
C ILE A 76 -0.63 -0.70 0.95
N LEU A 77 -1.06 0.04 -0.08
CA LEU A 77 -2.34 0.72 -0.09
C LEU A 77 -3.34 -0.18 -0.83
N MET A 78 -4.31 -0.72 -0.10
CA MET A 78 -5.35 -1.55 -0.70
C MET A 78 -6.40 -0.63 -1.34
N ILE A 79 -6.81 -0.97 -2.56
CA ILE A 79 -7.84 -0.21 -3.27
C ILE A 79 -8.92 -1.19 -3.71
N SER A 80 -10.18 -0.90 -3.39
CA SER A 80 -11.24 -1.86 -3.67
C SER A 80 -12.61 -1.22 -3.71
N ALA A 81 -13.51 -1.80 -4.49
CA ALA A 81 -14.92 -1.41 -4.48
C ALA A 81 -15.64 -1.90 -3.22
N LEU A 82 -15.01 -2.79 -2.44
CA LEU A 82 -15.60 -3.30 -1.20
C LEU A 82 -15.43 -2.27 -0.10
N SER A 83 -16.52 -1.58 0.23
CA SER A 83 -16.48 -0.48 1.21
C SER A 83 -16.96 -0.90 2.59
N ASP A 84 -17.38 -2.14 2.75
CA ASP A 84 -17.85 -2.67 4.02
C ASP A 84 -16.73 -2.58 5.07
N VAL A 85 -17.12 -2.20 6.29
CA VAL A 85 -16.16 -2.09 7.39
C VAL A 85 -15.44 -3.42 7.62
N ASP A 86 -16.16 -4.54 7.56
CA ASP A 86 -15.56 -5.86 7.77
C ASP A 86 -14.50 -6.14 6.71
N GLU A 87 -14.75 -5.76 5.47
CA GLU A 87 -13.78 -6.00 4.39
C GLU A 87 -12.54 -5.14 4.56
N ARG A 88 -12.71 -3.88 5.01
CA ARG A 88 -11.57 -3.02 5.27
C ARG A 88 -10.73 -3.58 6.42
N VAL A 89 -11.39 -4.04 7.47
CA VAL A 89 -10.68 -4.62 8.61
C VAL A 89 -9.90 -5.85 8.17
N ARG A 90 -10.50 -6.69 7.33
CA ARG A 90 -9.80 -7.87 6.82
C ARG A 90 -8.56 -7.49 6.03
N GLY A 91 -8.65 -6.46 5.17
CA GLY A 91 -7.50 -6.01 4.40
C GLY A 91 -6.37 -5.52 5.29
N LEU A 92 -6.71 -4.71 6.29
CA LEU A 92 -5.71 -4.16 7.20
C LEU A 92 -5.10 -5.26 8.07
N ARG A 93 -5.92 -6.20 8.54
CA ARG A 93 -5.40 -7.30 9.36
C ARG A 93 -4.53 -8.25 8.58
N ALA A 94 -4.78 -8.40 7.28
CA ALA A 94 -3.93 -9.23 6.44
C ALA A 94 -2.54 -8.64 6.25
N GLY A 95 -2.38 -7.35 6.52
CA GLY A 95 -1.09 -6.68 6.44
C GLY A 95 -1.06 -5.45 5.56
N GLY A 96 -2.23 -5.01 5.05
CA GLY A 96 -2.30 -3.75 4.32
C GLY A 96 -2.08 -2.58 5.27
N ASP A 97 -1.47 -1.52 4.76
CA ASP A 97 -1.14 -0.35 5.58
C ASP A 97 -2.23 0.71 5.53
N ASP A 98 -3.05 0.69 4.50
CA ASP A 98 -4.17 1.61 4.37
C ASP A 98 -5.17 1.00 3.39
N TYR A 99 -6.38 1.56 3.33
CA TYR A 99 -7.44 1.01 2.49
C TYR A 99 -8.24 2.17 1.89
N LEU A 100 -8.39 2.15 0.58
CA LEU A 100 -9.10 3.20 -0.15
C LEU A 100 -10.23 2.58 -0.96
N THR A 101 -11.44 3.12 -0.82
CA THR A 101 -12.63 2.58 -1.47
C THR A 101 -12.84 3.22 -2.84
N LYS A 102 -13.16 2.39 -3.83
CA LYS A 102 -13.54 2.89 -5.16
C LYS A 102 -15.02 3.28 -5.16
N PRO A 103 -15.39 4.32 -5.90
CA PRO A 103 -14.53 5.24 -6.62
C PRO A 103 -13.82 6.19 -5.66
N PHE A 104 -12.63 6.60 -6.02
CA PHE A 104 -11.83 7.50 -5.18
C PHE A 104 -11.46 8.75 -5.96
N ALA A 105 -11.15 9.82 -5.23
CA ALA A 105 -10.59 11.01 -5.84
C ALA A 105 -9.10 10.80 -6.05
N SER A 106 -8.59 11.17 -7.21
CA SER A 106 -7.18 10.94 -7.54
C SER A 106 -6.25 11.63 -6.54
N ASP A 107 -6.60 12.84 -6.10
CA ASP A 107 -5.77 13.55 -5.14
C ASP A 107 -5.82 12.90 -3.76
N GLU A 108 -6.93 12.28 -3.37
CA GLU A 108 -6.98 11.52 -2.12
C GLU A 108 -6.05 10.31 -2.19
N MET A 109 -6.10 9.61 -3.31
CA MET A 109 -5.22 8.45 -3.51
C MET A 109 -3.75 8.87 -3.43
N ALA A 110 -3.39 9.95 -4.11
CA ALA A 110 -2.02 10.43 -4.10
C ALA A 110 -1.59 10.87 -2.70
N ALA A 111 -2.49 11.49 -1.94
CA ALA A 111 -2.17 11.92 -0.58
C ALA A 111 -1.87 10.72 0.32
N ARG A 112 -2.67 9.66 0.20
CA ARG A 112 -2.43 8.44 1.00
C ARG A 112 -1.11 7.79 0.63
N VAL A 113 -0.79 7.75 -0.66
CA VAL A 113 0.49 7.22 -1.13
C VAL A 113 1.64 8.03 -0.54
N GLU A 114 1.54 9.35 -0.58
CA GLU A 114 2.59 10.21 -0.04
C GLU A 114 2.79 10.02 1.46
N VAL A 115 1.70 9.85 2.20
CA VAL A 115 1.80 9.60 3.63
C VAL A 115 2.54 8.29 3.89
N LEU A 116 2.21 7.23 3.16
CA LEU A 116 2.86 5.94 3.36
C LEU A 116 4.33 6.00 2.95
N LEU A 117 4.65 6.73 1.89
CA LEU A 117 6.05 6.88 1.48
C LEU A 117 6.86 7.63 2.52
N ARG A 118 6.28 8.68 3.14
CA ARG A 118 6.97 9.42 4.18
C ARG A 118 7.24 8.55 5.40
N ARG A 119 6.25 7.74 5.80
CA ARG A 119 6.43 6.85 6.95
C ARG A 119 7.56 5.86 6.71
N ASN A 120 7.64 5.35 5.49
CA ASN A 120 8.66 4.36 5.15
C ASN A 120 10.04 5.00 5.04
N SER A 121 10.12 6.28 4.69
CA SER A 121 11.39 6.96 4.48
C SER A 121 11.91 7.69 5.69
N VAL A 122 11.11 7.83 6.75
CA VAL A 122 11.55 8.50 7.97
C VAL A 122 12.63 7.66 8.65
N PRO A 123 13.80 8.25 8.95
CA PRO A 123 14.85 7.50 9.63
C PRO A 123 14.39 7.03 11.01
N MET A 124 14.77 5.83 11.36
CA MET A 124 14.41 5.27 12.66
C MET A 124 15.19 5.91 13.81
N THR A 125 16.19 6.68 13.48
CA THR A 125 17.06 7.28 14.49
C THR A 125 16.51 8.56 15.09
N GLN A 126 15.47 9.01 14.70
CA GLN A 126 14.94 10.23 15.31
C GLN A 126 14.12 9.93 16.53
N THR A 127 15.10 9.54 16.35
CA THR A 127 14.54 9.69 16.93
C THR A 127 14.07 9.64 17.85
N ARG A 128 14.38 9.20 18.07
CA ARG A 128 14.05 9.37 18.51
C ARG A 128 13.24 9.51 19.05
N LEU A 129 13.52 9.11 19.13
CA LEU A 129 12.89 9.46 19.30
C LEU A 129 12.06 9.42 19.66
N GLN A 130 12.10 9.01 19.79
CA GLN A 130 11.47 9.19 19.68
C GLN A 130 10.53 8.91 19.78
N VAL A 131 10.63 8.44 20.18
CA VAL A 131 9.78 8.38 20.01
C VAL A 131 8.93 8.16 20.14
N ALA A 132 8.92 7.61 20.44
CA ALA A 132 8.14 7.69 20.20
C ALA A 132 7.35 7.53 20.16
N ASP A 133 7.76 7.39 20.67
CA ASP A 133 7.00 7.39 20.31
C ASP A 133 6.21 7.08 20.16
N CYS A 134 6.19 6.56 20.20
CA CYS A 134 5.60 6.48 19.81
C CYS A 134 5.03 6.08 20.04
N LEU A 135 5.10 5.64 20.39
CA LEU A 135 4.73 5.54 20.39
C LEU A 135 4.20 5.46 20.72
N LEU A 136 4.38 4.95 20.94
CA LEU A 136 4.10 5.15 21.00
C LEU A 136 3.58 5.08 21.23
N TYR A 137 3.59 4.73 21.24
CA TYR A 137 3.22 4.94 21.31
C TYR A 137 2.83 4.57 21.33
N THR A 138 2.95 3.79 21.14
CA THR A 138 2.71 3.80 20.98
C THR A 138 2.62 3.55 21.09
N SER A 139 2.37 3.06 21.10
CA SER A 139 2.20 3.20 20.93
C SER A 139 2.02 2.97 21.03
N PRO A 140 1.88 2.24 20.90
CA PRO A 140 1.69 2.37 20.77
C PRO A 140 1.43 2.29 20.72
N SER A 141 1.03 1.86 20.67
CA SER A 141 0.78 2.12 20.35
C SER A 141 0.60 1.99 20.38
N PRO A 142 0.56 1.21 20.07
CA PRO A 142 0.46 1.44 19.97
C PRO A 142 0.29 1.56 20.05
N ARG A 143 -0.10 1.04 20.05
CA ARG A 143 -0.23 1.42 19.98
C ARG A 143 -0.13 1.77 19.92
N ASP A 144 -0.27 1.04 20.03
CA ASP A 144 -0.12 1.63 20.05
C ASP A 144 0.00 1.66 20.28
N ARG A 145 -0.29 1.06 20.13
CA ARG A 145 -0.16 1.35 20.15
C ARG A 145 -0.08 1.47 20.18
N GLN A 146 -0.24 0.86 20.34
CA GLN A 146 -0.20 1.27 20.37
C GLN A 146 0.11 1.59 20.37
#